data_404ef26ecbacf1f6a5d7219fe41b5e8d
#
_entry.id   404ef26ecbacf1f6a5d7219fe41b5e8d
#
_cell.length_a   1.000
_cell.length_b   1.000
_cell.length_c   1.000
_cell.angle_alpha   90.00
_cell.angle_beta   90.00
_cell.angle_gamma   90.00
#
_symmetry.space_group_name_H-M   'P 1'
#
loop_
_entity.id
_entity.type
_entity.pdbx_description
1 polymer ?
#
loop_
_entity_poly.entity_id
_entity_poly.type
_entity_poly.pdbx_seq_one_letter_code
_entity_poly.pdbx_strand_id
1 'polypeptide(L)'
;MIDWITGIYPIRQDAQNALDWGDLYVCELDGRVAASGIINQRQVDVYADGNWLYPAEDREVMVLHTLTVDPDLSGRGIGRAFAQFYEDCARQAGCTVLRIDTNERNIAARHLYASLGYREADIVPCDFNRIPKIHLVLLEKKL
;
A
#
# COMPACT_ATOMS: atom_id res chain seq x y z
N MET A 1 -4.32 5.95 -20.55
CA MET A 1 -5.11 5.74 -19.32
C MET A 1 -5.66 4.32 -19.33
N ILE A 2 -5.62 3.66 -18.21
CA ILE A 2 -6.08 2.29 -18.09
C ILE A 2 -7.40 2.30 -17.36
N ASP A 3 -8.39 1.61 -17.92
CA ASP A 3 -9.69 1.50 -17.28
C ASP A 3 -9.60 0.58 -16.07
N TRP A 4 -10.35 0.93 -15.05
CA TRP A 4 -10.46 0.09 -13.87
C TRP A 4 -11.20 -1.20 -14.16
N ILE A 5 -10.62 -2.33 -13.78
CA ILE A 5 -11.26 -3.63 -14.00
C ILE A 5 -12.14 -3.95 -12.80
N THR A 6 -13.45 -4.10 -13.05
CA THR A 6 -14.43 -4.39 -12.02
C THR A 6 -14.09 -5.68 -11.28
N GLY A 7 -14.13 -5.65 -9.96
CA GLY A 7 -13.92 -6.81 -9.10
C GLY A 7 -12.48 -7.08 -8.69
N ILE A 8 -11.51 -6.34 -9.20
CA ILE A 8 -10.10 -6.50 -8.79
C ILE A 8 -9.83 -5.78 -7.47
N TYR A 9 -10.40 -4.63 -7.29
CA TYR A 9 -10.24 -3.86 -6.08
C TYR A 9 -11.24 -4.32 -5.00
N PRO A 10 -10.89 -4.33 -3.72
CA PRO A 10 -11.76 -4.82 -2.65
C PRO A 10 -13.11 -4.13 -2.58
N ILE A 11 -13.14 -2.80 -2.79
CA ILE A 11 -14.36 -2.03 -2.78
C ILE A 11 -14.33 -1.05 -3.96
N ARG A 12 -15.33 -1.17 -4.83
CA ARG A 12 -15.44 -0.31 -6.02
C ARG A 12 -15.42 1.18 -5.69
N GLN A 13 -16.08 1.57 -4.59
CA GLN A 13 -16.14 2.98 -4.19
C GLN A 13 -14.76 3.53 -3.81
N ASP A 14 -13.93 2.73 -3.15
CA ASP A 14 -12.58 3.14 -2.79
C ASP A 14 -11.72 3.37 -4.03
N ALA A 15 -11.84 2.50 -5.02
CA ALA A 15 -11.13 2.64 -6.29
C ALA A 15 -11.61 3.89 -7.03
N GLN A 16 -12.91 4.16 -7.04
CA GLN A 16 -13.49 5.34 -7.69
C GLN A 16 -13.00 6.62 -7.02
N ASN A 17 -12.98 6.66 -5.69
CA ASN A 17 -12.45 7.81 -4.95
C ASN A 17 -10.99 8.06 -5.29
N ALA A 18 -10.17 7.01 -5.34
CA ALA A 18 -8.76 7.12 -5.68
C ALA A 18 -8.55 7.63 -7.11
N LEU A 19 -9.38 7.20 -8.06
CA LEU A 19 -9.36 7.72 -9.42
C LEU A 19 -9.70 9.21 -9.45
N ASP A 20 -10.74 9.61 -8.74
CA ASP A 20 -11.19 11.00 -8.69
C ASP A 20 -10.12 11.92 -8.09
N TRP A 21 -9.33 11.41 -7.16
CA TRP A 21 -8.23 12.15 -6.52
C TRP A 21 -6.91 12.07 -7.28
N GLY A 22 -6.81 11.23 -8.32
CA GLY A 22 -5.58 11.01 -9.07
C GLY A 22 -4.54 10.16 -8.32
N ASP A 23 -4.95 9.38 -7.33
CA ASP A 23 -4.07 8.61 -6.45
C ASP A 23 -3.96 7.13 -6.85
N LEU A 24 -4.80 6.66 -7.77
CA LEU A 24 -4.77 5.28 -8.23
C LEU A 24 -3.73 5.09 -9.32
N TYR A 25 -2.83 4.14 -9.10
CA TYR A 25 -1.80 3.76 -10.06
C TYR A 25 -1.96 2.30 -10.46
N VAL A 26 -1.66 1.99 -11.70
CA VAL A 26 -1.70 0.62 -12.19
C VAL A 26 -0.39 0.28 -12.88
N CYS A 27 -0.02 -0.99 -12.79
CA CYS A 27 1.10 -1.55 -13.53
C CYS A 27 0.55 -2.40 -14.67
N GLU A 28 0.94 -2.08 -15.90
CA GLU A 28 0.58 -2.85 -17.08
C GLU A 28 1.72 -3.78 -17.49
N LEU A 29 1.35 -4.98 -17.89
CA LEU A 29 2.28 -5.94 -18.45
C LEU A 29 1.61 -6.56 -19.68
N ASP A 30 2.19 -6.36 -20.86
CA ASP A 30 1.69 -6.90 -22.13
C ASP A 30 0.22 -6.54 -22.40
N GLY A 31 -0.17 -5.29 -22.11
CA GLY A 31 -1.54 -4.79 -22.34
C GLY A 31 -2.55 -5.24 -21.30
N ARG A 32 -2.10 -5.85 -20.22
CA ARG A 32 -2.95 -6.34 -19.13
C ARG A 32 -2.58 -5.63 -17.83
N VAL A 33 -3.58 -5.29 -17.03
CA VAL A 33 -3.34 -4.74 -15.68
C VAL A 33 -2.81 -5.87 -14.78
N ALA A 34 -1.54 -5.72 -14.38
CA ALA A 34 -0.85 -6.70 -13.55
C ALA A 34 -0.96 -6.39 -12.06
N ALA A 35 -1.04 -5.11 -11.73
CA ALA A 35 -1.15 -4.68 -10.34
C ALA A 35 -1.81 -3.32 -10.25
N SER A 36 -2.36 -3.00 -9.10
CA SER A 36 -2.87 -1.67 -8.78
C SER A 36 -2.59 -1.34 -7.32
N GLY A 37 -2.53 -0.05 -7.03
CA GLY A 37 -2.35 0.44 -5.67
C GLY A 37 -2.65 1.92 -5.59
N ILE A 38 -2.90 2.39 -4.39
CA ILE A 38 -3.19 3.79 -4.12
C ILE A 38 -1.98 4.39 -3.40
N ILE A 39 -1.44 5.47 -3.96
CA ILE A 39 -0.26 6.16 -3.41
C ILE A 39 -0.67 7.59 -3.10
N ASN A 40 -0.62 7.97 -1.83
CA ASN A 40 -0.93 9.31 -1.37
C ASN A 40 -0.29 9.58 -0.01
N GLN A 41 -0.61 10.75 0.56
CA GLN A 41 -0.12 11.16 1.88
C GLN A 41 -1.23 11.11 2.94
N ARG A 42 -2.24 10.28 2.72
CA ARG A 42 -3.36 10.10 3.64
C ARG A 42 -3.08 8.91 4.56
N GLN A 43 -2.84 9.17 5.81
CA GLN A 43 -2.62 8.11 6.78
C GLN A 43 -3.96 7.52 7.26
N VAL A 44 -4.00 6.20 7.38
CA VAL A 44 -5.17 5.50 7.94
C VAL A 44 -5.29 5.86 9.42
N ASP A 45 -6.52 5.97 9.91
CA ASP A 45 -6.79 6.43 11.30
C ASP A 45 -6.00 5.63 12.35
N VAL A 46 -5.89 4.31 12.19
CA VAL A 46 -5.16 3.46 13.13
C VAL A 46 -3.66 3.73 13.16
N TYR A 47 -3.13 4.46 12.17
CA TYR A 47 -1.70 4.82 12.18
C TYR A 47 -1.36 5.74 13.37
N ALA A 48 -2.32 6.50 13.86
CA ALA A 48 -2.12 7.36 15.02
C ALA A 48 -1.75 6.57 16.29
N ASP A 49 -2.20 5.32 16.37
CA ASP A 49 -1.95 4.44 17.50
C ASP A 49 -0.67 3.61 17.34
N GLY A 50 0.00 3.72 16.20
CA GLY A 50 1.18 2.92 15.88
C GLY A 50 2.42 3.33 16.65
N ASN A 51 3.23 2.36 17.00
CA ASN A 51 4.51 2.57 17.70
C ASN A 51 5.64 2.79 16.69
N TRP A 52 5.56 3.89 15.97
CA TRP A 52 6.51 4.22 14.91
C TRP A 52 7.91 4.53 15.45
N LEU A 53 8.93 3.96 14.81
CA LEU A 53 10.33 4.31 15.10
C LEU A 53 10.72 5.63 14.45
N TYR A 54 10.13 5.92 13.28
CA TYR A 54 10.44 7.12 12.52
C TYR A 54 9.28 8.10 12.61
N PRO A 55 9.25 8.99 13.63
CA PRO A 55 8.22 10.02 13.72
C PRO A 55 8.37 10.98 12.54
N ALA A 56 7.23 11.37 11.97
CA ALA A 56 7.22 12.25 10.82
C ALA A 56 5.90 13.02 10.76
N GLU A 57 5.96 14.22 10.21
CA GLU A 57 4.75 14.99 9.90
C GLU A 57 4.06 14.41 8.65
N ASP A 58 2.76 14.65 8.51
CA ASP A 58 1.98 14.11 7.38
C ASP A 58 2.61 14.42 6.03
N ARG A 59 3.16 15.61 5.85
CA ARG A 59 3.82 16.04 4.60
C ARG A 59 5.08 15.23 4.27
N GLU A 60 5.67 14.57 5.28
CA GLU A 60 6.89 13.78 5.13
C GLU A 60 6.62 12.30 4.85
N VAL A 61 5.35 11.89 4.93
CA VAL A 61 4.95 10.49 4.85
C VAL A 61 4.25 10.21 3.53
N MET A 62 4.70 9.19 2.81
CA MET A 62 3.98 8.62 1.69
C MET A 62 3.44 7.26 2.08
N VAL A 63 2.20 7.00 1.70
CA VAL A 63 1.48 5.78 2.06
C VAL A 63 1.09 4.99 0.81
N LEU A 64 1.32 3.69 0.83
CA LEU A 64 0.82 2.76 -0.17
C LEU A 64 -0.37 2.02 0.44
N HIS A 65 -1.51 2.17 -0.22
CA HIS A 65 -2.75 1.51 0.19
C HIS A 65 -3.12 0.42 -0.80
N THR A 66 -3.54 -0.72 -0.30
CA THR A 66 -4.26 -1.76 -1.07
C THR A 66 -3.51 -2.20 -2.34
N LEU A 67 -2.24 -2.54 -2.20
CA LEU A 67 -1.50 -3.14 -3.31
C LEU A 67 -2.13 -4.49 -3.66
N THR A 68 -2.57 -4.61 -4.90
CA THR A 68 -3.19 -5.83 -5.43
C THR A 68 -2.43 -6.26 -6.67
N VAL A 69 -1.97 -7.49 -6.69
CA VAL A 69 -1.27 -8.10 -7.84
C VAL A 69 -2.15 -9.20 -8.42
N ASP A 70 -2.24 -9.25 -9.75
CA ASP A 70 -2.97 -10.31 -10.43
C ASP A 70 -2.38 -11.69 -10.04
N PRO A 71 -3.19 -12.59 -9.47
CA PRO A 71 -2.70 -13.91 -9.04
C PRO A 71 -2.06 -14.72 -10.16
N ASP A 72 -2.56 -14.57 -11.38
CA ASP A 72 -2.03 -15.28 -12.56
C ASP A 72 -0.62 -14.82 -12.94
N LEU A 73 -0.20 -13.66 -12.45
CA LEU A 73 1.09 -13.06 -12.73
C LEU A 73 2.01 -13.09 -11.51
N SER A 74 1.66 -13.82 -10.46
CA SER A 74 2.48 -13.95 -9.27
C SER A 74 3.83 -14.60 -9.58
N GLY A 75 4.84 -14.27 -8.78
CA GLY A 75 6.19 -14.81 -8.97
C GLY A 75 7.02 -14.10 -10.03
N ARG A 76 6.52 -13.03 -10.65
CA ARG A 76 7.24 -12.26 -11.68
C ARG A 76 7.87 -10.96 -11.15
N GLY A 77 7.89 -10.76 -9.84
CA GLY A 77 8.47 -9.56 -9.26
C GLY A 77 7.63 -8.29 -9.39
N ILE A 78 6.35 -8.42 -9.72
CA ILE A 78 5.46 -7.26 -9.96
C ILE A 78 5.21 -6.48 -8.67
N GLY A 79 4.97 -7.16 -7.56
CA GLY A 79 4.79 -6.50 -6.27
C GLY A 79 6.02 -5.70 -5.85
N ARG A 80 7.20 -6.26 -6.07
CA ARG A 80 8.48 -5.59 -5.80
C ARG A 80 8.65 -4.37 -6.70
N ALA A 81 8.35 -4.50 -7.98
CA ALA A 81 8.45 -3.39 -8.94
C ALA A 81 7.48 -2.26 -8.56
N PHE A 82 6.27 -2.60 -8.14
CA PHE A 82 5.29 -1.61 -7.71
C PHE A 82 5.75 -0.88 -6.45
N ALA A 83 6.29 -1.61 -5.48
CA ALA A 83 6.82 -1.01 -4.26
C ALA A 83 7.99 -0.06 -4.56
N GLN A 84 8.86 -0.41 -5.51
CA GLN A 84 9.94 0.48 -5.93
C GLN A 84 9.41 1.74 -6.60
N PHE A 85 8.39 1.62 -7.42
CA PHE A 85 7.70 2.77 -8.01
C PHE A 85 7.12 3.68 -6.92
N TYR A 86 6.48 3.11 -5.91
CA TYR A 86 5.97 3.84 -4.77
C TYR A 86 7.08 4.63 -4.04
N GLU A 87 8.23 4.00 -3.82
CA GLU A 87 9.36 4.67 -3.19
C GLU A 87 9.88 5.83 -4.05
N ASP A 88 9.91 5.66 -5.36
CA ASP A 88 10.31 6.73 -6.29
C ASP A 88 9.33 7.90 -6.25
N CYS A 89 8.03 7.62 -6.18
CA CYS A 89 7.01 8.65 -6.00
C CYS A 89 7.23 9.44 -4.71
N ALA A 90 7.57 8.75 -3.63
CA ALA A 90 7.84 9.39 -2.35
C ALA A 90 9.07 10.30 -2.42
N ARG A 91 10.15 9.85 -3.03
CA ARG A 91 11.36 10.66 -3.22
C ARG A 91 11.07 11.91 -4.03
N GLN A 92 10.34 11.78 -5.12
CA GLN A 92 9.99 12.91 -5.98
C GLN A 92 9.10 13.93 -5.26
N ALA A 93 8.26 13.48 -4.35
CA ALA A 93 7.40 14.35 -3.55
C ALA A 93 8.12 14.99 -2.35
N GLY A 94 9.37 14.60 -2.08
CA GLY A 94 10.13 15.11 -0.93
C GLY A 94 9.80 14.42 0.38
N CYS A 95 9.14 13.27 0.33
CA CYS A 95 8.85 12.48 1.53
C CYS A 95 10.09 11.76 2.03
N THR A 96 10.19 11.60 3.34
CA THR A 96 11.33 10.97 4.00
C THR A 96 10.99 9.65 4.66
N VAL A 97 9.70 9.37 4.85
CA VAL A 97 9.21 8.17 5.53
C VAL A 97 8.12 7.51 4.70
N LEU A 98 8.19 6.20 4.64
CA LEU A 98 7.19 5.36 3.97
C LEU A 98 6.42 4.59 5.02
N ARG A 99 5.10 4.53 4.88
CA ARG A 99 4.23 3.74 5.75
C ARG A 99 3.27 2.91 4.92
N ILE A 100 3.09 1.66 5.35
CA ILE A 100 2.22 0.68 4.70
C ILE A 100 1.52 -0.09 5.79
N ASP A 101 0.32 -0.58 5.52
CA ASP A 101 -0.31 -1.59 6.35
C ASP A 101 -0.68 -2.81 5.53
N THR A 102 -0.78 -3.94 6.19
CA THR A 102 -1.30 -5.17 5.61
C THR A 102 -1.95 -6.03 6.70
N ASN A 103 -2.84 -6.92 6.29
CA ASN A 103 -3.42 -7.87 7.22
C ASN A 103 -2.33 -8.77 7.80
N GLU A 104 -2.38 -9.05 9.11
CA GLU A 104 -1.38 -9.89 9.78
C GLU A 104 -1.27 -11.28 9.15
N ARG A 105 -2.35 -11.77 8.52
CA ARG A 105 -2.40 -13.07 7.86
C ARG A 105 -1.80 -13.05 6.45
N ASN A 106 -1.51 -11.89 5.92
CA ASN A 106 -0.91 -11.77 4.58
C ASN A 106 0.60 -11.98 4.67
N ILE A 107 1.00 -13.23 4.81
CA ILE A 107 2.40 -13.61 5.00
C ILE A 107 3.25 -13.23 3.78
N ALA A 108 2.71 -13.39 2.56
CA ALA A 108 3.43 -13.04 1.34
C ALA A 108 3.76 -11.55 1.29
N ALA A 109 2.82 -10.68 1.63
CA ALA A 109 3.05 -9.23 1.67
C ALA A 109 4.07 -8.87 2.76
N ARG A 110 3.95 -9.45 3.95
CA ARG A 110 4.88 -9.21 5.04
C ARG A 110 6.31 -9.59 4.65
N HIS A 111 6.49 -10.73 3.99
CA HIS A 111 7.81 -11.15 3.48
C HIS A 111 8.33 -10.21 2.41
N LEU A 112 7.47 -9.79 1.48
CA LEU A 112 7.86 -8.85 0.43
C LEU A 112 8.41 -7.56 1.03
N TYR A 113 7.65 -6.94 1.93
CA TYR A 113 8.05 -5.66 2.52
C TYR A 113 9.30 -5.81 3.40
N ALA A 114 9.41 -6.89 4.15
CA ALA A 114 10.62 -7.16 4.92
C ALA A 114 11.86 -7.27 4.01
N SER A 115 11.73 -7.94 2.87
CA SER A 115 12.81 -8.08 1.90
C SER A 115 13.22 -6.75 1.26
N LEU A 116 12.34 -5.76 1.29
CA LEU A 116 12.59 -4.42 0.76
C LEU A 116 13.09 -3.43 1.82
N GLY A 117 13.27 -3.90 3.06
CA GLY A 117 13.82 -3.08 4.14
C GLY A 117 12.78 -2.40 5.02
N TYR A 118 11.51 -2.76 4.89
CA TYR A 118 10.46 -2.26 5.79
C TYR A 118 10.53 -3.01 7.12
N ARG A 119 10.33 -2.27 8.22
CA ARG A 119 10.21 -2.90 9.54
C ARG A 119 8.74 -2.91 9.97
N GLU A 120 8.37 -3.94 10.67
CA GLU A 120 7.04 -4.00 11.31
C GLU A 120 7.09 -3.18 12.60
N ALA A 121 6.39 -2.06 12.58
CA ALA A 121 6.37 -1.13 13.70
C ALA A 121 5.42 -1.59 14.80
N ASP A 122 4.27 -2.13 14.39
CA ASP A 122 3.21 -2.52 15.32
C ASP A 122 2.23 -3.46 14.65
N ILE A 123 1.40 -4.12 15.47
CA ILE A 123 0.24 -4.87 15.01
C ILE A 123 -0.94 -4.33 15.82
N VAL A 124 -1.89 -3.71 15.13
CA VAL A 124 -2.99 -3.01 15.78
C VAL A 124 -4.35 -3.60 15.39
N PRO A 125 -5.32 -3.67 16.31
CA PRO A 125 -6.67 -4.07 15.95
C PRO A 125 -7.32 -3.00 15.08
N CYS A 126 -8.10 -3.44 14.10
CA CYS A 126 -8.80 -2.54 13.20
C CYS A 126 -10.16 -3.14 12.82
N ASP A 127 -11.23 -2.38 13.01
CA ASP A 127 -12.57 -2.76 12.58
C ASP A 127 -12.77 -2.34 11.12
N PHE A 128 -12.01 -2.95 10.23
CA PHE A 128 -11.99 -2.58 8.83
C PHE A 128 -13.17 -3.25 8.09
N ASN A 129 -13.97 -2.45 7.38
CA ASN A 129 -15.07 -2.92 6.54
C ASN A 129 -16.07 -3.85 7.25
N ARG A 130 -16.42 -3.55 8.50
CA ARG A 130 -17.39 -4.31 9.29
C ARG A 130 -16.97 -5.75 9.59
N ILE A 131 -15.72 -6.11 9.36
CA ILE A 131 -15.17 -7.39 9.75
C ILE A 131 -14.49 -7.20 11.10
N PRO A 132 -15.05 -7.74 12.20
CA PRO A 132 -14.43 -7.60 13.52
C PRO A 132 -13.14 -8.41 13.61
N LYS A 133 -12.23 -7.96 14.45
CA LYS A 133 -10.99 -8.67 14.80
C LYS A 133 -9.95 -8.80 13.68
N ILE A 134 -9.93 -7.87 12.73
CA ILE A 134 -8.79 -7.75 11.84
C ILE A 134 -7.66 -7.06 12.58
N HIS A 135 -6.45 -7.60 12.45
CA HIS A 135 -5.25 -6.97 12.93
C HIS A 135 -4.43 -6.52 11.73
N LEU A 136 -4.03 -5.25 11.74
CA LEU A 136 -3.16 -4.69 10.72
C LEU A 136 -1.73 -4.65 11.23
N VAL A 137 -0.81 -5.14 10.41
CA VAL A 137 0.62 -4.93 10.60
C VAL A 137 0.95 -3.57 10.01
N LEU A 138 1.52 -2.70 10.82
CA LEU A 138 1.99 -1.39 10.40
C LEU A 138 3.48 -1.48 10.10
N LEU A 139 3.86 -1.08 8.89
CA LEU A 139 5.24 -1.16 8.42
C LEU A 139 5.76 0.23 8.07
N GLU A 140 7.04 0.44 8.24
CA GLU A 140 7.69 1.71 7.94
C GLU A 140 9.08 1.50 7.35
N LYS A 141 9.50 2.47 6.55
CA LYS A 141 10.86 2.54 6.02
C LYS A 141 11.27 4.01 5.93
N LYS A 142 12.49 4.30 6.33
CA LYS A 142 13.06 5.62 6.16
C LYS A 142 13.86 5.68 4.86
N LEU A 143 13.58 6.70 4.07
CA LEU A 143 14.31 6.96 2.82
C LEU A 143 15.64 7.66 3.08
#